data_c3dc69d7cf4cf53f411142ede7ef17e3
#
_entry.id   c3dc69d7cf4cf53f411142ede7ef17e3
#
_cell.length_a   1.000
_cell.length_b   1.000
_cell.length_c   1.000
_cell.angle_alpha   90.00
_cell.angle_beta   90.00
_cell.angle_gamma   90.00
#
_symmetry.space_group_name_H-M   'P 1'
#
loop_
_entity.id
_entity.type
_entity.pdbx_description
1 polymer ?
#
loop_
_entity_poly.entity_id
_entity_poly.type
_entity_poly.pdbx_seq_one_letter_code
_entity_poly.pdbx_strand_id
1 'polypeptide(L)'
;MYSKIRDFLNCQGIKYLAPAKAGEDAERMVEYRELGQEARQEFTHLVSDFQKLFPHLKQDRTSQWMNQAQILRPHFWAYLQAEGSVAEPMMALRLYGNQNNWGISIEVSFIERKKDEATLSKQAKILDVPVVDGIYYWVQKNDESY
;
A
#
# COMPACT_ATOMS: atom_id res chain seq x y z
N MET A 1 -11.44 13.24 7.79
CA MET A 1 -11.40 11.86 7.32
C MET A 1 -9.98 11.51 6.92
N TYR A 2 -9.48 10.37 7.32
CA TYR A 2 -8.11 9.89 7.08
C TYR A 2 -6.99 10.82 7.55
N SER A 3 -7.19 11.46 8.69
CA SER A 3 -6.21 12.39 9.27
C SER A 3 -4.91 11.68 9.66
N LYS A 4 -5.00 10.47 10.18
CA LYS A 4 -3.83 9.69 10.60
C LYS A 4 -2.96 9.25 9.43
N ILE A 5 -3.58 8.84 8.30
CA ILE A 5 -2.85 8.57 7.06
C ILE A 5 -2.10 9.82 6.62
N ARG A 6 -2.78 10.97 6.56
CA ARG A 6 -2.18 12.23 6.13
C ARG A 6 -1.00 12.63 7.02
N ASP A 7 -1.17 12.55 8.34
CA ASP A 7 -0.14 12.92 9.29
C ASP A 7 1.07 11.98 9.18
N PHE A 8 0.81 10.69 8.99
CA PHE A 8 1.87 9.68 8.86
C PHE A 8 2.65 9.78 7.53
N LEU A 9 2.02 10.24 6.45
CA LEU A 9 2.72 10.49 5.17
C LEU A 9 3.87 11.49 5.31
N ASN A 10 3.83 12.34 6.33
CA ASN A 10 4.89 13.29 6.63
C ASN A 10 6.09 12.68 7.37
N CYS A 11 5.98 11.44 7.82
CA CYS A 11 7.01 10.77 8.62
C CYS A 11 7.93 9.85 7.79
N GLN A 12 7.86 9.91 6.46
CA GLN A 12 8.63 9.04 5.58
C GLN A 12 10.14 9.20 5.79
N GLY A 13 10.84 8.08 5.88
CA GLY A 13 12.30 8.06 5.99
C GLY A 13 12.83 8.20 7.41
N ILE A 14 11.98 8.42 8.41
CA ILE A 14 12.41 8.51 9.81
C ILE A 14 12.81 7.13 10.31
N LYS A 15 13.95 7.05 10.97
CA LYS A 15 14.41 5.84 11.65
C LYS A 15 13.66 5.68 12.98
N TYR A 16 12.95 4.56 13.12
CA TYR A 16 12.30 4.19 14.36
C TYR A 16 13.27 3.42 15.26
N LEU A 17 13.29 3.77 16.53
CA LEU A 17 13.95 3.02 17.59
C LEU A 17 12.93 2.62 18.65
N ALA A 18 13.06 1.43 19.21
CA ALA A 18 12.24 1.05 20.35
C ALA A 18 12.43 2.07 21.48
N PRO A 19 11.36 2.56 22.13
CA PRO A 19 11.46 3.62 23.15
C PRO A 19 12.51 3.34 24.24
N ALA A 20 12.65 2.09 24.66
CA ALA A 20 13.67 1.68 25.65
C ALA A 20 15.13 1.89 25.18
N LYS A 21 15.34 2.08 23.88
CA LYS A 21 16.66 2.30 23.25
C LYS A 21 16.84 3.70 22.68
N ALA A 22 15.81 4.54 22.78
CA ALA A 22 15.78 5.85 22.12
C ALA A 22 16.24 7.01 23.02
N GLY A 23 16.54 6.76 24.31
CA GLY A 23 17.01 7.81 25.23
C GLY A 23 16.03 8.98 25.32
N GLU A 24 16.50 10.17 25.01
CA GLU A 24 15.70 11.41 25.05
C GLU A 24 14.58 11.43 24.00
N ASP A 25 14.68 10.64 22.92
CA ASP A 25 13.68 10.54 21.87
C ASP A 25 12.59 9.48 22.16
N ALA A 26 12.58 8.89 23.36
CA ALA A 26 11.66 7.80 23.71
C ALA A 26 10.18 8.17 23.50
N GLU A 27 9.76 9.36 23.95
CA GLU A 27 8.38 9.84 23.76
C GLU A 27 8.02 9.99 22.28
N ARG A 28 8.92 10.58 21.50
CA ARG A 28 8.73 10.74 20.04
C ARG A 28 8.60 9.39 19.34
N MET A 29 9.34 8.39 19.76
CA MET A 29 9.23 7.04 19.19
C MET A 29 7.89 6.39 19.54
N VAL A 30 7.34 6.63 20.72
CA VAL A 30 5.99 6.20 21.08
C VAL A 30 4.96 6.85 20.17
N GLU A 31 5.04 8.17 19.96
CA GLU A 31 4.15 8.92 19.07
C GLU A 31 4.19 8.37 17.62
N TYR A 32 5.37 8.12 17.07
CA TYR A 32 5.51 7.53 15.74
C TYR A 32 4.90 6.14 15.63
N ARG A 33 5.06 5.32 16.65
CA ARG A 33 4.46 3.98 16.69
C ARG A 33 2.92 4.06 16.70
N GLU A 34 2.37 4.88 17.56
CA GLU A 34 0.92 5.07 17.68
C GLU A 34 0.34 5.61 16.38
N LEU A 35 0.93 6.66 15.84
CA LEU A 35 0.52 7.25 14.56
C LEU A 35 0.62 6.23 13.41
N GLY A 36 1.70 5.46 13.34
CA GLY A 36 1.87 4.42 12.32
C GLY A 36 0.83 3.31 12.43
N GLN A 37 0.49 2.88 13.64
CA GLN A 37 -0.55 1.87 13.88
C GLN A 37 -1.95 2.40 13.54
N GLU A 38 -2.27 3.63 13.93
CA GLU A 38 -3.54 4.27 13.63
C GLU A 38 -3.71 4.52 12.13
N ALA A 39 -2.68 5.01 11.45
CA ALA A 39 -2.69 5.22 10.00
C ALA A 39 -2.86 3.89 9.25
N ARG A 40 -2.18 2.83 9.70
CA ARG A 40 -2.36 1.49 9.16
C ARG A 40 -3.79 0.98 9.34
N GLN A 41 -4.40 1.24 10.46
CA GLN A 41 -5.79 0.88 10.74
C GLN A 41 -6.76 1.64 9.83
N GLU A 42 -6.58 2.95 9.67
CA GLU A 42 -7.38 3.75 8.73
C GLU A 42 -7.28 3.20 7.30
N PHE A 43 -6.08 2.88 6.84
CA PHE A 43 -5.87 2.30 5.51
C PHE A 43 -6.52 0.92 5.40
N THR A 44 -6.42 0.08 6.41
CA THR A 44 -7.06 -1.25 6.44
C THR A 44 -8.58 -1.13 6.34
N HIS A 45 -9.19 -0.17 7.01
CA HIS A 45 -10.62 0.10 6.90
C HIS A 45 -11.02 0.58 5.50
N LEU A 46 -10.22 1.47 4.90
CA LEU A 46 -10.45 1.93 3.53
C LEU A 46 -10.41 0.75 2.55
N VAL A 47 -9.44 -0.14 2.68
CA VAL A 47 -9.34 -1.35 1.85
C VAL A 47 -10.53 -2.28 2.08
N SER A 48 -11.00 -2.42 3.32
CA SER A 48 -12.19 -3.22 3.64
C SER A 48 -13.45 -2.66 3.00
N ASP A 49 -13.61 -1.34 2.96
CA ASP A 49 -14.74 -0.71 2.30
C ASP A 49 -14.69 -0.93 0.78
N PHE A 50 -13.49 -0.83 0.19
CA PHE A 50 -13.30 -1.14 -1.22
C PHE A 50 -13.57 -2.62 -1.54
N GLN A 51 -13.13 -3.53 -0.68
CA GLN A 51 -13.35 -4.98 -0.84
C GLN A 51 -14.83 -5.34 -0.89
N LYS A 52 -15.72 -4.61 -0.23
CA LYS A 52 -17.16 -4.84 -0.27
C LYS A 52 -17.74 -4.74 -1.69
N LEU A 53 -17.09 -3.99 -2.59
CA LEU A 53 -17.44 -3.91 -4.01
C LEU A 53 -17.07 -5.17 -4.78
N PHE A 54 -16.18 -6.00 -4.23
CA PHE A 54 -15.66 -7.22 -4.83
C PHE A 54 -15.76 -8.39 -3.84
N PRO A 55 -16.99 -8.84 -3.51
CA PRO A 55 -17.20 -9.82 -2.42
C PRO A 55 -16.58 -11.19 -2.69
N HIS A 56 -16.22 -11.49 -3.95
CA HIS A 56 -15.51 -12.70 -4.34
C HIS A 56 -13.98 -12.63 -4.08
N LEU A 57 -13.46 -11.45 -3.76
CA LEU A 57 -12.06 -11.26 -3.41
C LEU A 57 -11.91 -11.21 -1.88
N LYS A 58 -10.83 -11.80 -1.37
CA LYS A 58 -10.47 -11.73 0.04
C LYS A 58 -9.38 -10.69 0.24
N GLN A 59 -9.53 -9.90 1.28
CA GLN A 59 -8.53 -8.96 1.72
C GLN A 59 -7.42 -9.69 2.46
N ASP A 60 -6.20 -9.51 2.01
CA ASP A 60 -5.00 -9.93 2.71
C ASP A 60 -4.52 -8.84 3.68
N ARG A 61 -3.53 -9.17 4.46
CA ARG A 61 -2.98 -8.29 5.49
C ARG A 61 -2.39 -7.01 4.88
N THR A 62 -2.70 -5.87 5.50
CA THR A 62 -2.04 -4.58 5.20
C THR A 62 -0.56 -4.64 5.57
N SER A 63 0.29 -4.04 4.74
CA SER A 63 1.72 -3.88 5.01
C SER A 63 2.00 -3.18 6.34
N GLN A 64 3.18 -3.41 6.88
CA GLN A 64 3.62 -2.77 8.13
C GLN A 64 3.93 -1.28 7.92
N TRP A 65 3.85 -0.51 8.99
CA TRP A 65 4.12 0.94 8.99
C TRP A 65 5.61 1.28 8.94
N MET A 66 6.49 0.31 9.13
CA MET A 66 7.94 0.46 8.94
C MET A 66 8.50 -0.72 8.13
N ASN A 67 9.64 -0.53 7.49
CA ASN A 67 10.34 -1.58 6.77
C ASN A 67 11.23 -2.43 7.71
N GLN A 68 11.92 -3.43 7.17
CA GLN A 68 12.83 -4.30 7.93
C GLN A 68 13.99 -3.53 8.56
N ALA A 69 14.41 -2.41 7.97
CA ALA A 69 15.41 -1.52 8.52
C ALA A 69 14.86 -0.55 9.58
N GLN A 70 13.61 -0.72 9.99
CA GLN A 70 12.90 0.15 10.94
C GLN A 70 12.80 1.61 10.47
N ILE A 71 12.71 1.81 9.16
CA ILE A 71 12.45 3.13 8.57
C ILE A 71 10.95 3.23 8.29
N LEU A 72 10.35 4.35 8.69
CA LEU A 72 8.92 4.62 8.49
C LEU A 72 8.59 4.68 6.99
N ARG A 73 7.62 3.87 6.60
CA ARG A 73 7.13 3.76 5.22
C ARG A 73 5.63 3.97 5.19
N PRO A 74 5.17 5.21 5.04
CA PRO A 74 3.74 5.53 5.02
C PRO A 74 3.00 5.02 3.77
N HIS A 75 3.70 4.48 2.78
CA HIS A 75 3.09 3.93 1.57
C HIS A 75 2.57 2.51 1.84
N PHE A 76 1.40 2.43 2.49
CA PHE A 76 0.73 1.17 2.73
C PHE A 76 0.25 0.50 1.46
N TRP A 77 0.19 -0.82 1.48
CA TRP A 77 -0.48 -1.61 0.45
C TRP A 77 -1.20 -2.80 1.08
N ALA A 78 -2.25 -3.25 0.41
CA ALA A 78 -2.96 -4.47 0.73
C ALA A 78 -3.40 -5.17 -0.54
N TYR A 79 -3.43 -6.50 -0.51
CA TYR A 79 -3.87 -7.30 -1.64
C TYR A 79 -5.30 -7.75 -1.46
N LEU A 80 -6.04 -7.77 -2.57
CA LEU A 80 -7.32 -8.45 -2.72
C LEU A 80 -7.14 -9.60 -3.71
N GLN A 81 -7.42 -10.82 -3.30
CA GLN A 81 -7.20 -12.01 -4.11
C GLN A 81 -8.38 -12.97 -4.07
N ALA A 82 -8.55 -13.73 -5.16
CA ALA A 82 -9.46 -14.85 -5.17
C ALA A 82 -8.90 -16.00 -4.33
N GLU A 83 -9.79 -16.81 -3.76
CA GLU A 83 -9.41 -17.95 -2.94
C GLU A 83 -8.61 -18.98 -3.75
N GLY A 84 -7.49 -19.41 -3.21
CA GLY A 84 -6.77 -20.60 -3.65
C GLY A 84 -5.68 -20.39 -4.71
N SER A 85 -5.32 -19.17 -5.16
CA SER A 85 -4.35 -19.03 -6.23
C SER A 85 -3.28 -17.96 -5.98
N VAL A 86 -2.08 -18.39 -5.55
CA VAL A 86 -0.87 -17.56 -5.51
C VAL A 86 -0.25 -17.32 -6.90
N ALA A 87 -0.62 -18.13 -7.89
CA ALA A 87 -0.10 -18.03 -9.25
C ALA A 87 -0.94 -17.10 -10.15
N GLU A 88 -2.11 -16.69 -9.71
CA GLU A 88 -2.99 -15.79 -10.45
C GLU A 88 -2.74 -14.32 -10.06
N PRO A 89 -3.01 -13.39 -10.97
CA PRO A 89 -2.92 -11.97 -10.65
C PRO A 89 -3.94 -11.59 -9.58
N MET A 90 -3.55 -10.67 -8.73
CA MET A 90 -4.39 -10.11 -7.71
C MET A 90 -4.48 -8.59 -7.86
N MET A 91 -5.47 -8.01 -7.22
CA MET A 91 -5.59 -6.57 -7.10
C MET A 91 -4.78 -6.10 -5.89
N ALA A 92 -3.99 -5.06 -6.06
CA ALA A 92 -3.31 -4.38 -4.95
C ALA A 92 -3.84 -2.96 -4.83
N LEU A 93 -4.21 -2.56 -3.62
CA LEU A 93 -4.43 -1.17 -3.28
C LEU A 93 -3.16 -0.63 -2.63
N ARG A 94 -2.70 0.51 -3.11
CA ARG A 94 -1.47 1.15 -2.61
C ARG A 94 -1.71 2.63 -2.33
N LEU A 95 -1.31 3.06 -1.14
CA LEU A 95 -1.23 4.47 -0.79
C LEU A 95 -0.01 5.10 -1.46
N TYR A 96 -0.17 6.25 -2.08
CA TYR A 96 0.92 7.01 -2.69
C TYR A 96 0.79 8.51 -2.39
N GLY A 97 1.88 9.25 -2.63
CA GLY A 97 1.93 10.69 -2.50
C GLY A 97 2.51 11.18 -1.18
N ASN A 98 2.10 12.37 -0.78
CA ASN A 98 2.54 13.04 0.43
C ASN A 98 1.35 13.68 1.16
N GLN A 99 1.59 14.30 2.32
CA GLN A 99 0.51 14.84 3.15
C GLN A 99 -0.42 15.85 2.45
N ASN A 100 0.07 16.54 1.42
CA ASN A 100 -0.69 17.58 0.71
C ASN A 100 -1.39 17.04 -0.53
N ASN A 101 -0.86 15.98 -1.11
CA ASN A 101 -1.39 15.37 -2.31
C ASN A 101 -1.15 13.86 -2.28
N TRP A 102 -2.14 13.12 -1.85
CA TRP A 102 -2.10 11.67 -1.75
C TRP A 102 -3.35 11.02 -2.34
N GLY A 103 -3.21 9.75 -2.67
CA GLY A 103 -4.29 8.96 -3.23
C GLY A 103 -4.05 7.46 -3.06
N ILE A 104 -4.98 6.69 -3.61
CA ILE A 104 -4.92 5.24 -3.66
C ILE A 104 -4.84 4.80 -5.11
N SER A 105 -3.80 4.07 -5.47
CA SER A 105 -3.73 3.38 -6.74
C SER A 105 -4.30 1.97 -6.62
N ILE A 106 -4.87 1.50 -7.73
CA ILE A 106 -5.30 0.11 -7.92
C ILE A 106 -4.35 -0.50 -8.93
N GLU A 107 -3.69 -1.56 -8.53
CA GLU A 107 -2.68 -2.22 -9.34
C GLU A 107 -3.05 -3.68 -9.55
N VAL A 108 -2.70 -4.22 -10.71
CA VAL A 108 -2.66 -5.67 -10.90
C VAL A 108 -1.27 -6.15 -10.51
N SER A 109 -1.21 -7.12 -9.63
CA SER A 109 0.04 -7.60 -9.06
C SER A 109 0.04 -9.12 -8.94
N PHE A 110 1.21 -9.68 -8.65
CA PHE A 110 1.42 -11.09 -8.35
C PHE A 110 2.13 -11.22 -7.02
N ILE A 111 1.68 -12.15 -6.17
CA ILE A 111 2.38 -12.46 -4.90
C ILE A 111 3.78 -12.99 -5.21
N GLU A 112 3.85 -13.95 -6.13
CA GLU A 112 5.12 -14.43 -6.66
C GLU A 112 5.54 -13.51 -7.81
N ARG A 113 6.56 -12.71 -7.58
CA ARG A 113 7.09 -11.77 -8.58
C ARG A 113 7.88 -12.49 -9.67
N LYS A 114 7.28 -13.49 -10.27
CA LYS A 114 7.86 -14.20 -11.41
C LYS A 114 7.85 -13.30 -12.65
N LYS A 115 8.88 -13.44 -13.46
CA LYS A 115 9.03 -12.72 -14.73
C LYS A 115 9.05 -13.68 -15.91
N ASP A 116 8.42 -14.85 -15.76
CA ASP A 116 8.25 -15.78 -16.87
C ASP A 116 7.21 -15.25 -17.87
N GLU A 117 7.23 -15.82 -19.06
CA GLU A 117 6.35 -15.40 -20.16
C GLU A 117 4.85 -15.54 -19.79
N ALA A 118 4.48 -16.62 -19.10
CA ALA A 118 3.10 -16.85 -18.70
C ALA A 118 2.61 -15.78 -17.70
N THR A 119 3.43 -15.40 -16.72
CA THR A 119 3.12 -14.34 -15.75
C THR A 119 3.01 -12.99 -16.42
N LEU A 120 3.96 -12.65 -17.30
CA LEU A 120 3.94 -11.37 -18.03
C LEU A 120 2.74 -11.28 -18.97
N SER A 121 2.37 -12.39 -19.63
CA SER A 121 1.17 -12.45 -20.48
C SER A 121 -0.11 -12.22 -19.71
N LYS A 122 -0.25 -12.81 -18.51
CA LYS A 122 -1.40 -12.57 -17.64
C LYS A 122 -1.46 -11.12 -17.14
N GLN A 123 -0.33 -10.54 -16.79
CA GLN A 123 -0.24 -9.16 -16.33
C GLN A 123 -0.61 -8.17 -17.44
N ALA A 124 -0.20 -8.46 -18.67
CA ALA A 124 -0.48 -7.62 -19.84
C ALA A 124 -1.98 -7.50 -20.15
N LYS A 125 -2.82 -8.42 -19.68
CA LYS A 125 -4.28 -8.37 -19.88
C LYS A 125 -4.94 -7.13 -19.26
N ILE A 126 -4.27 -6.42 -18.34
CA ILE A 126 -4.80 -5.15 -17.85
C ILE A 126 -4.95 -4.11 -18.96
N LEU A 127 -4.12 -4.21 -20.00
CA LEU A 127 -4.17 -3.31 -21.17
C LEU A 127 -5.42 -3.51 -22.01
N ASP A 128 -6.13 -4.63 -21.85
CA ASP A 128 -7.39 -4.92 -22.53
C ASP A 128 -8.58 -4.26 -21.84
N VAL A 129 -8.38 -3.73 -20.63
CA VAL A 129 -9.44 -3.01 -19.90
C VAL A 129 -9.66 -1.64 -20.54
N PRO A 130 -10.89 -1.34 -21.02
CA PRO A 130 -11.15 -0.07 -21.69
C PRO A 130 -11.01 1.09 -20.71
N VAL A 131 -10.34 2.16 -21.15
CA VAL A 131 -10.28 3.42 -20.42
C VAL A 131 -11.60 4.17 -20.63
N VAL A 132 -12.28 4.48 -19.54
CA VAL A 132 -13.51 5.26 -19.51
C VAL A 132 -13.27 6.60 -18.80
N ASP A 133 -14.20 7.53 -18.90
CA ASP A 133 -14.09 8.85 -18.26
C ASP A 133 -13.76 8.72 -16.77
N GLY A 134 -12.71 9.42 -16.33
CA GLY A 134 -12.23 9.40 -14.95
C GLY A 134 -11.25 8.26 -14.62
N ILE A 135 -10.96 7.38 -15.58
CA ILE A 135 -9.95 6.32 -15.44
C ILE A 135 -8.83 6.59 -16.45
N TYR A 136 -7.60 6.47 -15.98
CA TYR A 136 -6.41 6.60 -16.83
C TYR A 136 -5.34 5.62 -16.39
N TYR A 137 -4.52 5.20 -17.34
CA TYR A 137 -3.30 4.46 -17.02
C TYR A 137 -2.17 5.44 -16.75
N TRP A 138 -1.32 5.10 -15.80
CA TRP A 138 -0.05 5.77 -15.61
C TRP A 138 1.06 4.74 -15.46
N VAL A 139 2.24 5.10 -15.92
CA VAL A 139 3.42 4.25 -15.84
C VAL A 139 4.43 4.90 -14.93
N GLN A 140 4.97 4.12 -14.02
CA GLN A 140 6.05 4.54 -13.16
C GLN A 140 7.32 3.82 -13.58
N LYS A 141 8.36 4.60 -13.88
CA LYS A 141 9.69 4.10 -14.15
C LYS A 141 10.66 4.76 -13.18
N ASN A 142 11.29 3.96 -12.34
CA ASN A 142 12.04 4.44 -11.19
C ASN A 142 11.11 5.24 -10.24
N ASP A 143 11.43 6.49 -9.95
CA ASP A 143 10.59 7.38 -9.13
C ASP A 143 9.79 8.40 -9.97
N GLU A 144 9.78 8.25 -11.29
CA GLU A 144 9.05 9.11 -12.22
C GLU A 144 7.75 8.45 -12.68
N SER A 145 6.65 9.21 -12.68
CA SER A 145 5.32 8.80 -13.16
C SER A 145 5.01 9.46 -14.50
N TYR A 146 4.41 8.72 -15.42
CA TYR A 146 4.07 9.15 -16.77
C TYR A 146 2.59 8.91 -17.08
#